data_569d662fe2641473dd5a2ee298d9a009
#
_entry.id   569d662fe2641473dd5a2ee298d9a009
#
_cell.length_a   1.000
_cell.length_b   1.000
_cell.length_c   1.000
_cell.angle_alpha   90.00
_cell.angle_beta   90.00
_cell.angle_gamma   90.00
#
_symmetry.space_group_name_H-M   'P 1'
#
loop_
_entity.id
_entity.type
_entity.pdbx_description
1 polymer ?
#
loop_
_entity_poly.entity_id
_entity_poly.type
_entity_poly.pdbx_seq_one_letter_code
_entity_poly.pdbx_strand_id
1 'polypeptide(L)'
;MREIFEMHFTREEFDCLQSIWQSVRQATWARQYGDQWSNVKFYGFEMNEYVQLLEYAMTRAGEDNNTLHLTRPVFDVLQSVMIKYQQENIFDPNMVGPGRKEFELVNIILTKITDSGKNPILVEE
;
A
#
# COMPACT_ATOMS: atom_id res chain seq x y z
N MET A 1 -10.45 23.25 -5.10
CA MET A 1 -10.82 21.87 -5.39
C MET A 1 -9.85 20.91 -4.72
N ARG A 2 -10.35 19.83 -4.20
CA ARG A 2 -9.54 18.80 -3.56
C ARG A 2 -9.60 17.53 -4.40
N GLU A 3 -8.45 16.89 -4.59
CA GLU A 3 -8.37 15.60 -5.29
C GLU A 3 -8.58 14.46 -4.32
N ILE A 4 -9.47 13.54 -4.67
CA ILE A 4 -9.71 12.30 -3.94
C ILE A 4 -9.38 11.13 -4.88
N PHE A 5 -8.58 10.21 -4.38
CA PHE A 5 -8.20 9.01 -5.12
C PHE A 5 -9.02 7.84 -4.58
N GLU A 6 -9.87 7.29 -5.45
CA GLU A 6 -10.76 6.18 -5.10
C GLU A 6 -10.27 4.90 -5.76
N MET A 7 -10.15 3.85 -4.95
CA MET A 7 -9.69 2.55 -5.43
C MET A 7 -10.60 1.45 -4.87
N HIS A 8 -11.07 0.58 -5.76
CA HIS A 8 -11.93 -0.55 -5.40
C HIS A 8 -11.13 -1.84 -5.50
N PHE A 9 -11.06 -2.59 -4.43
CA PHE A 9 -10.36 -3.87 -4.40
C PHE A 9 -11.36 -5.01 -4.15
N THR A 10 -11.03 -6.19 -4.66
CA THR A 10 -11.71 -7.39 -4.20
C THR A 10 -11.27 -7.69 -2.77
N ARG A 11 -12.00 -8.55 -2.07
CA ARG A 11 -11.63 -8.95 -0.71
C ARG A 11 -10.22 -9.55 -0.67
N GLU A 12 -9.91 -10.41 -1.63
CA GLU A 12 -8.60 -11.04 -1.71
C GLU A 12 -7.48 -10.03 -1.95
N GLU A 13 -7.71 -9.08 -2.85
CA GLU A 13 -6.75 -8.00 -3.13
C GLU A 13 -6.54 -7.12 -1.90
N PHE A 14 -7.62 -6.77 -1.23
CA PHE A 14 -7.54 -5.91 -0.04
C PHE A 14 -6.84 -6.61 1.12
N ASP A 15 -7.11 -7.90 1.33
CA ASP A 15 -6.42 -8.68 2.35
C ASP A 15 -4.92 -8.76 2.06
N CYS A 16 -4.54 -8.91 0.79
CA CYS A 16 -3.15 -8.88 0.37
C CYS A 16 -2.52 -7.52 0.66
N LEU A 17 -3.20 -6.43 0.31
CA LEU A 17 -2.73 -5.07 0.58
C LEU A 17 -2.51 -4.83 2.07
N GLN A 18 -3.44 -5.25 2.91
CA GLN A 18 -3.30 -5.12 4.36
C GLN A 18 -2.13 -5.93 4.90
N SER A 19 -1.93 -7.15 4.40
CA SER A 19 -0.82 -8.01 4.78
C SER A 19 0.53 -7.37 4.43
N ILE A 20 0.63 -6.81 3.23
CA ILE A 20 1.82 -6.08 2.79
C ILE A 20 2.07 -4.88 3.69
N TRP A 21 1.03 -4.11 3.98
CA TRP A 21 1.14 -2.93 4.83
C TRP A 21 1.63 -3.28 6.22
N GLN A 22 1.11 -4.35 6.83
CA GLN A 22 1.56 -4.81 8.14
C GLN A 22 3.04 -5.17 8.12
N SER A 23 3.51 -5.86 7.09
CA SER A 23 4.92 -6.22 6.94
C SER A 23 5.80 -4.97 6.84
N VAL A 24 5.39 -4.01 6.02
CA VAL A 24 6.10 -2.74 5.82
C VAL A 24 6.15 -1.94 7.12
N ARG A 25 5.04 -1.88 7.85
CA ARG A 25 4.94 -1.17 9.11
C ARG A 25 5.86 -1.77 10.17
N GLN A 26 5.87 -3.09 10.28
CA GLN A 26 6.75 -3.80 11.21
C GLN A 26 8.23 -3.55 10.87
N ALA A 27 8.56 -3.58 9.60
CA ALA A 27 9.93 -3.31 9.14
C ALA A 27 10.36 -1.88 9.48
N THR A 28 9.49 -0.91 9.26
CA THR A 28 9.75 0.49 9.59
C THR A 28 9.92 0.69 11.08
N TRP A 29 9.02 0.08 11.89
CA TRP A 29 9.09 0.14 13.34
C TRP A 29 10.39 -0.47 13.86
N ALA A 30 10.74 -1.64 13.35
CA ALA A 30 11.96 -2.34 13.77
C ALA A 30 13.21 -1.51 13.47
N ARG A 31 13.23 -0.79 12.35
CA ARG A 31 14.35 0.07 11.98
C ARG A 31 14.45 1.31 12.88
N GLN A 32 13.30 1.89 13.26
CA GLN A 32 13.31 3.11 14.08
C GLN A 32 13.56 2.84 15.56
N TYR A 33 13.04 1.76 16.09
CA TYR A 33 13.03 1.48 17.53
C TYR A 33 13.71 0.19 17.93
N GLY A 34 14.08 -0.63 16.95
CA GLY A 34 14.71 -1.92 17.20
C GLY A 34 16.22 -1.90 16.95
N ASP A 35 16.72 -3.04 16.51
CA ASP A 35 18.12 -3.23 16.23
C ASP A 35 18.51 -2.54 14.91
N GLN A 36 19.40 -1.55 14.99
CA GLN A 36 19.90 -0.84 13.81
C GLN A 36 20.68 -1.75 12.85
N TRP A 37 21.10 -2.90 13.33
CA TRP A 37 21.87 -3.88 12.55
C TRP A 37 21.02 -4.96 11.92
N SER A 38 19.69 -4.90 12.12
CA SER A 38 18.81 -5.91 11.53
C SER A 38 18.76 -5.75 10.01
N ASN A 39 18.63 -6.89 9.31
CA ASN A 39 18.50 -6.93 7.85
C ASN A 39 17.07 -6.58 7.40
N VAL A 40 16.35 -5.83 8.20
CA VAL A 40 14.98 -5.45 7.90
C VAL A 40 14.97 -4.43 6.76
N LYS A 41 14.16 -4.66 5.74
CA LYS A 41 14.04 -3.77 4.59
C LYS A 41 13.44 -2.43 4.99
N PHE A 42 14.01 -1.36 4.45
CA PHE A 42 13.51 0.00 4.68
C PHE A 42 12.76 0.49 3.44
N TYR A 43 11.52 0.92 3.63
CA TYR A 43 10.64 1.30 2.53
C TYR A 43 10.56 2.81 2.28
N GLY A 44 11.48 3.57 2.89
CA GLY A 44 11.67 4.97 2.55
C GLY A 44 10.63 5.94 3.13
N PHE A 45 9.90 5.53 4.17
CA PHE A 45 8.97 6.43 4.82
C PHE A 45 9.15 6.40 6.35
N GLU A 46 8.73 7.47 6.99
CA GLU A 46 8.72 7.57 8.45
C GLU A 46 7.28 7.62 8.95
N MET A 47 7.07 7.16 10.20
CA MET A 47 5.74 7.25 10.82
C MET A 47 5.37 8.72 11.04
N ASN A 48 4.34 9.18 10.38
CA ASN A 48 3.85 10.56 10.46
C ASN A 48 2.31 10.58 10.34
N GLU A 49 1.74 11.77 10.29
CA GLU A 49 0.28 11.94 10.21
C GLU A 49 -0.32 11.30 8.95
N TYR A 50 0.39 11.34 7.81
CA TYR A 50 -0.13 10.77 6.56
C TYR A 50 -0.20 9.24 6.63
N VAL A 51 0.76 8.62 7.30
CA VAL A 51 0.73 7.17 7.54
C VAL A 51 -0.45 6.81 8.44
N GLN A 52 -0.69 7.60 9.49
CA GLN A 52 -1.83 7.37 10.38
C GLN A 52 -3.16 7.53 9.63
N LEU A 53 -3.27 8.53 8.76
CA LEU A 53 -4.45 8.75 7.93
C LEU A 53 -4.67 7.60 6.95
N LEU A 54 -3.59 7.06 6.38
CA LEU A 54 -3.67 5.90 5.51
C LEU A 54 -4.19 4.67 6.26
N GLU A 55 -3.67 4.41 7.46
CA GLU A 55 -4.10 3.28 8.27
C GLU A 55 -5.58 3.42 8.66
N TYR A 56 -6.01 4.63 8.99
CA TYR A 56 -7.42 4.91 9.27
C TYR A 56 -8.30 4.65 8.04
N ALA A 57 -7.86 5.11 6.87
CA ALA A 57 -8.59 4.89 5.62
C ALA A 57 -8.70 3.41 5.28
N MET A 58 -7.65 2.62 5.52
CA MET A 58 -7.67 1.18 5.30
C MET A 58 -8.65 0.49 6.25
N THR A 59 -8.71 0.91 7.50
CA THR A 59 -9.68 0.37 8.46
C THR A 59 -11.11 0.65 7.98
N ARG A 60 -11.38 1.87 7.53
CA ARG A 60 -12.71 2.25 7.02
C ARG A 60 -13.05 1.51 5.73
N ALA A 61 -12.07 1.30 4.87
CA ALA A 61 -12.29 0.58 3.61
C ALA A 61 -12.75 -0.85 3.84
N GLY A 62 -12.26 -1.52 4.88
CA GLY A 62 -12.72 -2.85 5.25
C GLY A 62 -14.21 -2.90 5.57
N GLU A 63 -14.80 -1.78 5.99
CA GLU A 63 -16.23 -1.65 6.30
C GLU A 63 -17.03 -1.12 5.11
N ASP A 64 -16.37 -0.65 4.05
CA ASP A 64 -16.98 -0.02 2.88
C ASP A 64 -16.61 -0.76 1.59
N ASN A 65 -16.90 -2.04 1.53
CA ASN A 65 -16.67 -2.90 0.37
C ASN A 65 -15.26 -2.82 -0.20
N ASN A 66 -14.26 -2.67 0.68
CA ASN A 66 -12.84 -2.62 0.31
C ASN A 66 -12.53 -1.45 -0.65
N THR A 67 -13.17 -0.31 -0.44
CA THR A 67 -12.96 0.90 -1.24
C THR A 67 -12.16 1.92 -0.44
N LEU A 68 -10.98 2.28 -0.96
CA LEU A 68 -10.13 3.32 -0.37
C LEU A 68 -10.45 4.68 -0.95
N HIS A 69 -10.50 5.69 -0.08
CA HIS A 69 -10.62 7.09 -0.46
C HIS A 69 -9.47 7.85 0.18
N LEU A 70 -8.55 8.36 -0.63
CA LEU A 70 -7.33 9.00 -0.14
C LEU A 70 -7.18 10.40 -0.72
N THR A 71 -6.70 11.34 0.10
CA THR A 71 -6.21 12.63 -0.38
C THR A 71 -4.83 12.45 -1.01
N ARG A 72 -4.33 13.46 -1.74
CA ARG A 72 -3.05 13.35 -2.47
C ARG A 72 -1.87 12.99 -1.56
N PRO A 73 -1.64 13.65 -0.42
CA PRO A 73 -0.47 13.27 0.39
C PRO A 73 -0.51 11.83 0.89
N VAL A 74 -1.70 11.35 1.24
CA VAL A 74 -1.89 9.98 1.72
C VAL A 74 -1.76 8.99 0.57
N PHE A 75 -2.30 9.31 -0.60
CA PHE A 75 -2.14 8.52 -1.81
C PHE A 75 -0.66 8.36 -2.18
N ASP A 76 0.11 9.45 -2.10
CA ASP A 76 1.54 9.42 -2.43
C ASP A 76 2.30 8.46 -1.50
N VAL A 77 1.95 8.41 -0.21
CA VAL A 77 2.54 7.45 0.73
C VAL A 77 2.25 6.01 0.27
N LEU A 78 0.98 5.71 -0.01
CA LEU A 78 0.60 4.36 -0.45
C LEU A 78 1.33 3.96 -1.73
N GLN A 79 1.32 4.83 -2.73
CA GLN A 79 1.97 4.56 -4.02
C GLN A 79 3.47 4.33 -3.85
N SER A 80 4.15 5.19 -3.11
CA SER A 80 5.59 5.09 -2.89
C SER A 80 5.95 3.79 -2.17
N VAL A 81 5.20 3.44 -1.13
CA VAL A 81 5.45 2.23 -0.35
C VAL A 81 5.24 0.99 -1.22
N MET A 82 4.18 0.96 -2.01
CA MET A 82 3.86 -0.21 -2.85
C MET A 82 4.87 -0.39 -3.98
N ILE A 83 5.32 0.70 -4.60
CA ILE A 83 6.37 0.63 -5.63
C ILE A 83 7.66 0.10 -5.02
N LYS A 84 8.04 0.62 -3.85
CA LYS A 84 9.25 0.17 -3.16
C LYS A 84 9.14 -1.29 -2.75
N TYR A 85 7.99 -1.71 -2.24
CA TYR A 85 7.75 -3.11 -1.89
C TYR A 85 7.95 -4.01 -3.10
N GLN A 86 7.39 -3.64 -4.26
CA GLN A 86 7.56 -4.43 -5.48
C GLN A 86 9.03 -4.52 -5.89
N GLN A 87 9.76 -3.41 -5.81
CA GLN A 87 11.18 -3.38 -6.17
C GLN A 87 12.04 -4.24 -5.24
N GLU A 88 11.75 -4.21 -3.94
CA GLU A 88 12.54 -4.94 -2.93
C GLU A 88 12.18 -6.42 -2.88
N ASN A 89 10.99 -6.80 -3.35
CA ASN A 89 10.53 -8.17 -3.36
C ASN A 89 10.38 -8.64 -4.81
N ILE A 90 11.54 -8.83 -5.47
CA ILE A 90 11.58 -9.32 -6.85
C ILE A 90 11.19 -10.79 -6.85
N PHE A 91 10.12 -11.11 -7.57
CA PHE A 91 9.64 -12.48 -7.73
C PHE A 91 10.22 -13.08 -9.00
N ASP A 92 10.62 -14.34 -8.92
CA ASP A 92 11.08 -15.09 -10.08
C ASP A 92 9.87 -15.29 -11.02
N PRO A 93 9.98 -14.90 -12.31
CA PRO A 93 8.88 -15.09 -13.26
C PRO A 93 8.53 -16.57 -13.48
N ASN A 94 9.42 -17.49 -13.11
CA ASN A 94 9.17 -18.92 -13.19
C ASN A 94 8.63 -19.51 -11.88
N MET A 95 8.37 -18.66 -10.89
CA MET A 95 7.84 -19.10 -9.61
C MET A 95 6.47 -19.75 -9.76
N VAL A 96 6.27 -20.87 -9.06
CA VAL A 96 5.00 -21.56 -8.98
C VAL A 96 4.60 -21.71 -7.51
N GLY A 97 3.30 -21.89 -7.26
CA GLY A 97 2.78 -22.05 -5.90
C GLY A 97 2.29 -20.74 -5.28
N PRO A 98 2.16 -20.68 -3.93
CA PRO A 98 1.53 -19.53 -3.26
C PRO A 98 2.22 -18.19 -3.53
N GLY A 99 3.53 -18.16 -3.67
CA GLY A 99 4.26 -16.93 -3.98
C GLY A 99 3.90 -16.36 -5.34
N ARG A 100 3.54 -17.21 -6.30
CA ARG A 100 3.07 -16.77 -7.62
C ARG A 100 1.77 -15.97 -7.51
N LYS A 101 0.86 -16.45 -6.67
CA LYS A 101 -0.42 -15.78 -6.45
C LYS A 101 -0.24 -14.40 -5.82
N GLU A 102 0.65 -14.29 -4.84
CA GLU A 102 0.99 -12.99 -4.23
C GLU A 102 1.55 -12.03 -5.28
N PHE A 103 2.45 -12.51 -6.12
CA PHE A 103 3.02 -11.70 -7.21
C PHE A 103 1.93 -11.16 -8.13
N GLU A 104 0.98 -11.99 -8.53
CA GLU A 104 -0.14 -11.58 -9.38
C GLU A 104 -1.02 -10.54 -8.68
N LEU A 105 -1.32 -10.74 -7.39
CA LEU A 105 -2.11 -9.80 -6.61
C LEU A 105 -1.42 -8.44 -6.45
N VAL A 106 -0.12 -8.45 -6.19
CA VAL A 106 0.67 -7.21 -6.07
C VAL A 106 0.62 -6.41 -7.37
N ASN A 107 0.75 -7.08 -8.52
CA ASN A 107 0.67 -6.43 -9.82
C ASN A 107 -0.72 -5.82 -10.06
N ILE A 108 -1.78 -6.52 -9.71
CA ILE A 108 -3.16 -6.02 -9.83
C ILE A 108 -3.35 -4.80 -8.94
N ILE A 109 -2.91 -4.88 -7.69
CA ILE A 109 -3.01 -3.78 -6.72
C ILE A 109 -2.27 -2.55 -7.24
N LEU A 110 -1.04 -2.71 -7.72
CA LEU A 110 -0.25 -1.60 -8.27
C LEU A 110 -0.89 -0.99 -9.51
N THR A 111 -1.48 -1.80 -10.38
CA THR A 111 -2.20 -1.31 -11.55
C THR A 111 -3.38 -0.44 -11.12
N LYS A 112 -4.16 -0.88 -10.13
CA LYS A 112 -5.30 -0.12 -9.61
C LYS A 112 -4.86 1.20 -8.99
N ILE A 113 -3.76 1.20 -8.23
CA ILE A 113 -3.20 2.41 -7.63
C ILE A 113 -2.75 3.39 -8.72
N THR A 114 -2.00 2.89 -9.71
CA THR A 114 -1.50 3.72 -10.82
C THR A 114 -2.66 4.33 -11.62
N ASP A 115 -3.66 3.54 -11.95
CA ASP A 115 -4.83 4.02 -12.70
C ASP A 115 -5.63 5.06 -11.91
N SER A 116 -5.80 4.83 -10.61
CA SER A 116 -6.44 5.81 -9.73
C SER A 116 -5.68 7.14 -9.72
N GLY A 117 -4.35 7.09 -9.72
CA GLY A 117 -3.50 8.28 -9.75
C GLY A 117 -3.68 9.13 -11.00
N LYS A 118 -4.11 8.53 -12.10
CA LYS A 118 -4.36 9.23 -13.36
C LYS A 118 -5.77 9.83 -13.45
N ASN A 119 -6.68 9.40 -12.59
CA ASN A 119 -8.09 9.75 -12.67
C ASN A 119 -8.64 10.17 -11.28
N PRO A 120 -8.09 11.25 -10.67
CA PRO A 120 -8.58 11.70 -9.38
C PRO A 120 -10.01 12.23 -9.51
N ILE A 121 -10.78 12.06 -8.43
CA ILE A 121 -12.10 12.68 -8.30
C ILE A 121 -11.89 14.07 -7.72
N LEU A 122 -12.42 15.09 -8.41
CA LEU A 122 -12.32 16.48 -7.95
C LEU A 122 -13.53 16.82 -7.11
N VAL A 123 -13.30 17.20 -5.87
CA VAL A 123 -14.35 17.56 -4.92
C VAL A 123 -14.21 19.05 -4.59
N GLU A 124 -15.30 19.80 -4.70
CA GLU A 124 -15.33 21.19 -4.27
C GLU A 124 -15.39 21.26 -2.75
N GLU A 125 -14.58 22.15 -2.21
CA GLU A 125 -14.57 22.39 -0.76
C GLU A 125 -15.69 23.35 -0.34
#